data_33df2258eea1c8f900a45832d3e3b0f2
#
_entry.id   33df2258eea1c8f900a45832d3e3b0f2
#
_cell.length_a   1.000
_cell.length_b   1.000
_cell.length_c   1.000
_cell.angle_alpha   90.00
_cell.angle_beta   90.00
_cell.angle_gamma   90.00
#
_symmetry.space_group_name_H-M   'P 1'
#
loop_
_entity.id
_entity.type
_entity.pdbx_description
1 polymer ?
#
loop_
_entity_poly.entity_id
_entity_poly.type
_entity_poly.pdbx_seq_one_letter_code
_entity_poly.pdbx_strand_id
1 'polypeptide(L)'
;MRNARLALVLVALLIAGAASAQNWFGVRSGFPLGVTLHYGIANALANGADLRISGRLVTSGTSTSFGVGADALWRVYADGPVRAYVGAGPTLEFGPGRADLGVQGLVGGEFRFSDLRLPQLGLFLEGSAGASISLSGGSARIPTFGAAVGFNWWF
;
A
#
# COMPACT_ATOMS: atom_id res chain seq x y z
N MET A 1 19.62 -16.65 -13.79
CA MET A 1 18.74 -16.32 -14.93
C MET A 1 17.33 -16.95 -14.84
N ARG A 2 17.13 -18.12 -14.21
CA ARG A 2 15.81 -18.80 -14.07
C ARG A 2 14.85 -18.01 -13.17
N ASN A 3 15.33 -17.37 -12.10
CA ASN A 3 14.51 -16.60 -11.16
C ASN A 3 14.01 -15.27 -11.73
N ALA A 4 14.78 -14.63 -12.65
CA ALA A 4 14.34 -13.41 -13.32
C ALA A 4 13.19 -13.66 -14.30
N ARG A 5 13.16 -14.83 -14.95
CA ARG A 5 12.06 -15.23 -15.84
C ARG A 5 10.78 -15.54 -15.06
N LEU A 6 10.89 -16.15 -13.87
CA LEU A 6 9.75 -16.40 -12.99
C LEU A 6 9.16 -15.08 -12.45
N ALA A 7 10.00 -14.12 -12.09
CA ALA A 7 9.54 -12.80 -11.68
C ALA A 7 8.84 -12.04 -12.82
N LEU A 8 9.36 -12.13 -14.05
CA LEU A 8 8.75 -11.53 -15.24
C LEU A 8 7.40 -12.16 -15.59
N VAL A 9 7.28 -13.48 -15.46
CA VAL A 9 6.02 -14.21 -15.68
C VAL A 9 4.99 -13.87 -14.61
N LEU A 10 5.39 -13.75 -13.34
CA LEU A 10 4.50 -13.31 -12.25
C LEU A 10 4.02 -11.88 -12.45
N VAL A 11 4.90 -10.96 -12.85
CA VAL A 11 4.55 -9.59 -13.20
C VAL A 11 3.61 -9.54 -14.43
N ALA A 12 3.89 -10.35 -15.46
CA ALA A 12 3.03 -10.44 -16.64
C ALA A 12 1.66 -11.05 -16.34
N LEU A 13 1.57 -12.05 -15.44
CA LEU A 13 0.29 -12.63 -14.98
C LEU A 13 -0.50 -11.63 -14.11
N LEU A 14 0.16 -10.82 -13.29
CA LEU A 14 -0.48 -9.75 -12.54
C LEU A 14 -1.04 -8.65 -13.47
N ILE A 15 -0.34 -8.36 -14.57
CA ILE A 15 -0.79 -7.39 -15.57
C ILE A 15 -1.90 -7.97 -16.47
N ALA A 16 -1.82 -9.26 -16.84
CA ALA A 16 -2.81 -9.91 -17.71
C ALA A 16 -4.15 -10.20 -17.02
N GLY A 17 -4.16 -10.45 -15.70
CA GLY A 17 -5.40 -10.56 -14.91
C GLY A 17 -6.16 -9.24 -14.76
N ALA A 18 -5.54 -8.14 -15.13
CA ALA A 18 -6.06 -6.78 -14.97
C ALA A 18 -6.91 -6.27 -16.15
N ALA A 19 -7.17 -7.08 -17.17
CA ALA A 19 -7.85 -6.62 -18.41
C ALA A 19 -9.31 -6.19 -18.21
N SER A 20 -9.92 -6.41 -17.04
CA SER A 20 -11.28 -5.93 -16.70
C SER A 20 -11.36 -5.19 -15.36
N ALA A 21 -10.27 -5.09 -14.60
CA ALA A 21 -10.23 -4.44 -13.30
C ALA A 21 -9.65 -3.03 -13.45
N GLN A 22 -10.26 -2.06 -12.79
CA GLN A 22 -9.70 -0.72 -12.67
C GLN A 22 -8.46 -0.76 -11.79
N ASN A 23 -7.30 -0.38 -12.32
CA ASN A 23 -6.04 -0.39 -11.62
C ASN A 23 -5.64 1.04 -11.22
N TRP A 24 -4.74 1.13 -10.25
CA TRP A 24 -4.11 2.40 -9.93
C TRP A 24 -2.66 2.18 -9.48
N PHE A 25 -1.84 3.18 -9.72
CA PHE A 25 -0.58 3.32 -9.02
C PHE A 25 -0.59 4.62 -8.23
N GLY A 26 0.23 4.70 -7.20
CA GLY A 26 0.28 5.92 -6.42
C GLY A 26 1.55 6.06 -5.62
N VAL A 27 1.70 7.26 -5.06
CA VAL A 27 2.78 7.64 -4.17
C VAL A 27 2.19 8.26 -2.92
N ARG A 28 2.74 7.92 -1.77
CA ARG A 28 2.39 8.56 -0.50
C ARG A 28 3.63 8.85 0.33
N SER A 29 3.50 9.86 1.17
CA SER A 29 4.47 10.20 2.20
C SER A 29 3.74 10.50 3.51
N GLY A 30 4.40 10.34 4.64
CA GLY A 30 3.77 10.57 5.94
C GLY A 30 4.64 10.18 7.11
N PHE A 31 3.98 9.90 8.23
CA PHE A 31 4.64 9.45 9.46
C PHE A 31 4.55 7.92 9.62
N PRO A 32 5.64 7.21 9.94
CA PRO A 32 7.04 7.70 9.97
C PRO A 32 7.49 8.24 8.62
N LEU A 33 8.40 9.24 8.65
CA LEU A 33 8.88 9.90 7.44
C LEU A 33 9.43 8.90 6.43
N GLY A 34 8.83 8.88 5.26
CA GLY A 34 9.21 7.96 4.19
C GLY A 34 8.37 8.17 2.94
N VAL A 35 8.81 7.55 1.87
CA VAL A 35 8.09 7.52 0.59
C VAL A 35 7.64 6.09 0.32
N THR A 36 6.38 5.92 -0.03
CA THR A 36 5.81 4.63 -0.43
C THR A 36 5.27 4.75 -1.84
N LEU A 37 5.71 3.85 -2.71
CA LEU A 37 5.09 3.60 -4.00
C LEU A 37 4.15 2.42 -3.85
N HIS A 38 2.99 2.46 -4.50
CA HIS A 38 2.05 1.36 -4.45
C HIS A 38 1.31 1.17 -5.78
N TYR A 39 0.91 -0.07 -6.00
CA TYR A 39 0.07 -0.49 -7.11
C TYR A 39 -1.14 -1.22 -6.57
N GLY A 40 -2.31 -0.90 -7.10
CA GLY A 40 -3.57 -1.49 -6.69
C GLY A 40 -4.39 -2.04 -7.84
N ILE A 41 -5.13 -3.09 -7.53
CA ILE A 41 -6.05 -3.79 -8.45
C ILE A 41 -7.42 -3.81 -7.78
N ALA A 42 -8.39 -3.16 -8.40
CA ALA A 42 -9.75 -3.11 -7.86
C ALA A 42 -10.43 -4.48 -7.97
N ASN A 43 -11.18 -4.84 -6.93
CA ASN A 43 -11.94 -6.10 -6.86
C ASN A 43 -11.10 -7.37 -7.12
N ALA A 44 -9.82 -7.34 -6.79
CA ALA A 44 -8.88 -8.44 -7.04
C ALA A 44 -9.07 -9.62 -6.07
N LEU A 45 -9.66 -9.37 -4.92
CA LEU A 45 -9.84 -10.36 -3.87
C LEU A 45 -11.29 -10.81 -3.76
N ALA A 46 -11.51 -11.96 -3.11
CA ALA A 46 -12.85 -12.41 -2.75
C ALA A 46 -13.59 -11.32 -1.97
N ASN A 47 -14.90 -11.27 -2.12
CA ASN A 47 -15.79 -10.26 -1.50
C ASN A 47 -15.60 -8.82 -2.02
N GLY A 48 -15.01 -8.64 -3.22
CA GLY A 48 -14.87 -7.35 -3.86
C GLY A 48 -13.84 -6.42 -3.21
N ALA A 49 -12.94 -6.94 -2.41
CA ALA A 49 -11.84 -6.16 -1.87
C ALA A 49 -10.80 -5.88 -2.96
N ASP A 50 -10.25 -4.67 -2.90
CA ASP A 50 -9.12 -4.28 -3.73
C ASP A 50 -7.81 -4.84 -3.13
N LEU A 51 -6.86 -5.21 -3.96
CA LEU A 51 -5.50 -5.58 -3.54
C LEU A 51 -4.57 -4.42 -3.78
N ARG A 52 -3.80 -4.02 -2.77
CA ARG A 52 -2.73 -3.04 -2.91
C ARG A 52 -1.38 -3.65 -2.50
N ILE A 53 -0.39 -3.55 -3.38
CA ILE A 53 1.00 -3.94 -3.09
C ILE A 53 1.82 -2.66 -2.98
N SER A 54 2.71 -2.58 -2.00
CA SER A 54 3.48 -1.37 -1.71
C SER A 54 4.95 -1.67 -1.47
N GLY A 55 5.80 -0.75 -1.93
CA GLY A 55 7.22 -0.66 -1.59
C GLY A 55 7.49 0.66 -0.88
N ARG A 56 8.18 0.63 0.25
CA ARG A 56 8.40 1.77 1.13
C ARG A 56 9.87 1.99 1.41
N LEU A 57 10.29 3.26 1.37
CA LEU A 57 11.57 3.72 1.87
C LEU A 57 11.33 4.65 3.05
N VAL A 58 11.96 4.37 4.17
CA VAL A 58 11.91 5.18 5.38
C VAL A 58 13.31 5.61 5.76
N THR A 59 13.49 6.91 5.97
CA THR A 59 14.75 7.46 6.46
C THR A 59 14.54 8.03 7.86
N SER A 60 15.35 7.58 8.80
CA SER A 60 15.34 8.05 10.18
C SER A 60 16.77 8.37 10.60
N GLY A 61 17.09 9.66 10.68
CA GLY A 61 18.47 10.13 10.90
C GLY A 61 19.40 9.65 9.78
N THR A 62 20.42 8.88 10.14
CA THR A 62 21.39 8.31 9.19
C THR A 62 21.02 6.92 8.69
N SER A 63 19.92 6.35 9.17
CA SER A 63 19.49 4.99 8.82
C SER A 63 18.38 5.02 7.79
N THR A 64 18.50 4.17 6.77
CA THR A 64 17.43 3.94 5.77
C THR A 64 16.94 2.50 5.90
N SER A 65 15.64 2.31 5.92
CA SER A 65 14.98 1.01 5.84
C SER A 65 14.12 0.92 4.58
N PHE A 66 14.00 -0.30 4.09
CA PHE A 66 13.13 -0.66 2.98
C PHE A 66 12.03 -1.58 3.47
N GLY A 67 10.81 -1.37 3.01
CA GLY A 67 9.67 -2.22 3.36
C GLY A 67 8.85 -2.62 2.15
N VAL A 68 8.18 -3.74 2.25
CA VAL A 68 7.15 -4.18 1.32
C VAL A 68 5.88 -4.51 2.11
N GLY A 69 4.73 -4.35 1.47
CA GLY A 69 3.44 -4.64 2.07
C GLY A 69 2.41 -5.06 1.05
N ALA A 70 1.39 -5.76 1.53
CA ALA A 70 0.22 -6.10 0.74
C ALA A 70 -1.03 -5.87 1.60
N ASP A 71 -1.96 -5.04 1.12
CA ASP A 71 -3.18 -4.68 1.84
C ASP A 71 -4.41 -5.15 1.06
N ALA A 72 -5.37 -5.73 1.75
CA ALA A 72 -6.74 -5.84 1.28
C ALA A 72 -7.51 -4.59 1.68
N LEU A 73 -8.19 -3.94 0.72
CA LEU A 73 -8.91 -2.69 0.95
C LEU A 73 -10.39 -2.90 0.66
N TRP A 74 -11.26 -2.60 1.61
CA TRP A 74 -12.71 -2.64 1.45
C TRP A 74 -13.25 -1.21 1.38
N ARG A 75 -13.97 -0.90 0.32
CA ARG A 75 -14.69 0.37 0.18
C ARG A 75 -15.90 0.35 1.11
N VAL A 76 -15.95 1.29 2.06
CA VAL A 76 -17.06 1.43 3.02
C VAL A 76 -17.98 2.58 2.63
N TYR A 77 -17.51 3.48 1.77
CA TYR A 77 -18.30 4.59 1.23
C TYR A 77 -17.79 4.98 -0.15
N ALA A 78 -18.70 5.28 -1.08
CA ALA A 78 -18.37 5.84 -2.39
C ALA A 78 -19.57 6.66 -2.89
N ASP A 79 -19.40 7.96 -2.95
CA ASP A 79 -20.39 8.89 -3.49
C ASP A 79 -19.68 10.03 -4.25
N GLY A 80 -20.03 10.19 -5.52
CA GLY A 80 -19.39 11.16 -6.39
C GLY A 80 -17.86 11.02 -6.42
N PRO A 81 -17.12 12.11 -6.13
CA PRO A 81 -15.67 12.10 -6.13
C PRO A 81 -15.05 11.51 -4.85
N VAL A 82 -15.86 11.30 -3.81
CA VAL A 82 -15.37 10.89 -2.48
C VAL A 82 -15.47 9.39 -2.29
N ARG A 83 -14.43 8.78 -1.76
CA ARG A 83 -14.37 7.38 -1.36
C ARG A 83 -13.79 7.27 0.03
N ALA A 84 -14.33 6.37 0.84
CA ALA A 84 -13.71 5.95 2.09
C ALA A 84 -13.51 4.44 2.08
N TYR A 85 -12.43 4.00 2.70
CA TYR A 85 -12.07 2.60 2.75
C TYR A 85 -11.39 2.26 4.08
N VAL A 86 -11.49 1.00 4.42
CA VAL A 86 -10.70 0.36 5.48
C VAL A 86 -9.86 -0.74 4.87
N GLY A 87 -8.79 -1.12 5.53
CA GLY A 87 -7.94 -2.17 5.01
C GLY A 87 -7.11 -2.84 6.07
N ALA A 88 -6.51 -3.95 5.69
CA ALA A 88 -5.56 -4.65 6.54
C ALA A 88 -4.56 -5.44 5.68
N GLY A 89 -3.37 -5.65 6.22
CA GLY A 89 -2.39 -6.46 5.52
C GLY A 89 -1.06 -6.64 6.23
N PRO A 90 -0.27 -7.62 5.77
CA PRO A 90 1.08 -7.85 6.26
C PRO A 90 2.06 -6.81 5.71
N THR A 91 3.10 -6.56 6.50
CA THR A 91 4.25 -5.73 6.13
C THR A 91 5.54 -6.44 6.48
N LEU A 92 6.57 -6.24 5.69
CA LEU A 92 7.91 -6.72 5.95
C LEU A 92 8.88 -5.56 5.77
N GLU A 93 9.61 -5.20 6.80
CA GLU A 93 10.60 -4.12 6.80
C GLU A 93 12.01 -4.67 6.99
N PHE A 94 12.95 -4.13 6.23
CA PHE A 94 14.38 -4.42 6.29
C PHE A 94 15.12 -3.13 6.63
N GLY A 95 15.90 -3.16 7.69
CA GLY A 95 16.77 -2.07 8.12
C GLY A 95 18.17 -2.59 8.45
N PRO A 96 19.10 -1.71 8.83
CA PRO A 96 20.44 -2.11 9.23
C PRO A 96 20.40 -3.13 10.38
N GLY A 97 20.83 -4.36 10.08
CA GLY A 97 20.90 -5.46 11.05
C GLY A 97 19.57 -6.01 11.57
N ARG A 98 18.44 -5.67 10.93
CA ARG A 98 17.11 -6.16 11.35
C ARG A 98 16.18 -6.43 10.19
N ALA A 99 15.27 -7.36 10.42
CA ALA A 99 14.08 -7.58 9.60
C ALA A 99 12.87 -7.67 10.54
N ASP A 100 11.82 -6.91 10.23
CA ASP A 100 10.59 -6.83 11.04
C ASP A 100 9.41 -7.33 10.20
N LEU A 101 8.66 -8.30 10.72
CA LEU A 101 7.39 -8.75 10.16
C LEU A 101 6.26 -8.07 10.93
N GLY A 102 5.32 -7.46 10.22
CA GLY A 102 4.21 -6.75 10.84
C GLY A 102 2.87 -7.07 10.20
N VAL A 103 1.83 -6.61 10.88
CA VAL A 103 0.47 -6.54 10.38
C VAL A 103 -0.08 -5.16 10.71
N GLN A 104 -0.80 -4.56 9.76
CA GLN A 104 -1.44 -3.26 9.93
C GLN A 104 -2.91 -3.31 9.58
N GLY A 105 -3.71 -2.51 10.28
CA GLY A 105 -5.02 -2.05 9.86
C GLY A 105 -4.92 -0.60 9.43
N LEU A 106 -5.75 -0.19 8.48
CA LEU A 106 -5.77 1.18 7.99
C LEU A 106 -7.20 1.66 7.71
N VAL A 107 -7.35 2.97 7.76
CA VAL A 107 -8.54 3.69 7.33
C VAL A 107 -8.10 4.86 6.46
N GLY A 108 -8.81 5.09 5.36
CA GLY A 108 -8.47 6.16 4.43
C GLY A 108 -9.66 6.77 3.74
N GLY A 109 -9.43 7.96 3.21
CA GLY A 109 -10.33 8.67 2.32
C GLY A 109 -9.61 9.16 1.09
N GLU A 110 -10.26 9.07 -0.06
CA GLU A 110 -9.76 9.52 -1.36
C GLU A 110 -10.77 10.48 -1.98
N PHE A 111 -10.26 11.59 -2.51
CA PHE A 111 -10.99 12.53 -3.33
C PHE A 111 -10.48 12.46 -4.77
N ARG A 112 -11.34 12.13 -5.74
CA ARG A 112 -11.03 12.11 -7.16
C ARG A 112 -11.34 13.44 -7.82
N PHE A 113 -10.46 13.91 -8.68
CA PHE A 113 -10.60 15.20 -9.37
C PHE A 113 -11.46 15.10 -10.64
N SER A 114 -12.57 14.35 -10.61
CA SER A 114 -13.47 14.17 -11.75
C SER A 114 -13.99 15.51 -12.30
N ASP A 115 -14.31 16.44 -11.41
CA ASP A 115 -14.89 17.75 -11.75
C ASP A 115 -13.86 18.70 -12.39
N LEU A 116 -12.57 18.43 -12.18
CA LEU A 116 -11.47 19.20 -12.78
C LEU A 116 -10.96 18.58 -14.11
N ARG A 117 -11.72 17.66 -14.71
CA ARG A 117 -11.35 16.92 -15.93
C ARG A 117 -10.09 16.06 -15.76
N LEU A 118 -9.78 15.65 -14.54
CA LEU A 118 -8.69 14.75 -14.18
C LEU A 118 -9.24 13.54 -13.40
N PRO A 119 -10.19 12.76 -13.99
CA PRO A 119 -10.86 11.68 -13.27
C PRO A 119 -9.93 10.54 -12.86
N GLN A 120 -8.75 10.48 -13.47
CA GLN A 120 -7.71 9.50 -13.16
C GLN A 120 -6.93 9.85 -11.89
N LEU A 121 -6.92 11.13 -11.48
CA LEU A 121 -6.15 11.57 -10.32
C LEU A 121 -7.00 11.56 -9.07
N GLY A 122 -6.49 10.97 -8.00
CA GLY A 122 -7.06 11.01 -6.66
C GLY A 122 -6.06 11.48 -5.63
N LEU A 123 -6.49 12.36 -4.72
CA LEU A 123 -5.76 12.70 -3.50
C LEU A 123 -6.32 11.87 -2.36
N PHE A 124 -5.47 11.24 -1.56
CA PHE A 124 -5.93 10.46 -0.42
C PHE A 124 -5.19 10.78 0.88
N LEU A 125 -5.86 10.51 1.98
CA LEU A 125 -5.32 10.54 3.34
C LEU A 125 -5.58 9.20 4.01
N GLU A 126 -4.58 8.66 4.70
CA GLU A 126 -4.67 7.40 5.43
C GLU A 126 -4.14 7.54 6.85
N GLY A 127 -4.81 6.84 7.78
CA GLY A 127 -4.29 6.50 9.09
C GLY A 127 -4.09 5.00 9.22
N SER A 128 -3.07 4.56 9.93
CA SER A 128 -2.82 3.14 10.16
C SER A 128 -2.40 2.87 11.60
N ALA A 129 -2.73 1.66 12.06
CA ALA A 129 -2.27 1.12 13.32
C ALA A 129 -1.91 -0.35 13.14
N GLY A 130 -0.93 -0.83 13.88
CA GLY A 130 -0.48 -2.21 13.71
C GLY A 130 0.45 -2.69 14.80
N ALA A 131 1.05 -3.83 14.53
CA ALA A 131 2.05 -4.46 15.37
C ALA A 131 3.14 -5.08 14.49
N SER A 132 4.35 -5.15 14.99
CA SER A 132 5.47 -5.83 14.32
C SER A 132 6.32 -6.61 15.30
N ILE A 133 6.97 -7.66 14.82
CA ILE A 133 7.95 -8.45 15.54
C ILE A 133 9.27 -8.40 14.77
N SER A 134 10.36 -8.23 15.51
CA SER A 134 11.69 -8.32 14.92
C SER A 134 12.10 -9.78 14.74
N LEU A 135 12.38 -10.16 13.50
CA LEU A 135 12.87 -11.50 13.15
C LEU A 135 14.33 -11.69 13.58
N SER A 136 15.06 -10.59 13.82
CA SER A 136 16.48 -10.61 14.19
C SER A 136 16.72 -10.65 15.70
N GLY A 137 15.70 -10.40 16.54
CA GLY A 137 15.90 -10.31 17.99
C GLY A 137 14.66 -10.59 18.83
N GLY A 138 13.55 -11.00 18.21
CA GLY A 138 12.34 -11.45 18.94
C GLY A 138 11.56 -10.34 19.69
N SER A 139 11.95 -9.07 19.57
CA SER A 139 11.24 -7.97 20.22
C SER A 139 9.97 -7.59 19.45
N ALA A 140 8.85 -7.48 20.17
CA ALA A 140 7.59 -6.99 19.61
C ALA A 140 7.44 -5.47 19.81
N ARG A 141 6.85 -4.80 18.83
CA ARG A 141 6.44 -3.39 18.88
C ARG A 141 4.95 -3.31 18.71
N ILE A 142 4.26 -2.90 19.76
CA ILE A 142 2.78 -2.76 19.79
C ILE A 142 2.44 -1.56 20.68
N PRO A 143 1.60 -0.62 20.22
CA PRO A 143 1.14 -0.44 18.83
C PRO A 143 2.16 0.33 17.98
N THR A 144 2.04 0.16 16.66
CA THR A 144 2.68 1.06 15.69
C THR A 144 1.60 1.93 15.07
N PHE A 145 1.86 3.21 14.87
CA PHE A 145 0.93 4.14 14.25
C PHE A 145 1.54 4.80 13.03
N GLY A 146 0.71 5.12 12.06
CA GLY A 146 1.10 5.81 10.87
C GLY A 146 0.01 6.75 10.35
N ALA A 147 0.42 7.77 9.62
CA ALA A 147 -0.46 8.64 8.85
C ALA A 147 0.24 9.00 7.54
N ALA A 148 -0.50 9.06 6.45
CA ALA A 148 0.05 9.36 5.14
C ALA A 148 -0.93 10.16 4.30
N VAL A 149 -0.38 10.99 3.43
CA VAL A 149 -1.07 11.67 2.34
C VAL A 149 -0.42 11.29 1.02
N GLY A 150 -1.20 11.18 -0.04
CA GLY A 150 -0.65 10.78 -1.32
C GLY A 150 -1.61 10.94 -2.48
N PHE A 151 -1.13 10.54 -3.64
CA PHE A 151 -1.89 10.59 -4.88
C PHE A 151 -1.98 9.21 -5.51
N ASN A 152 -3.15 8.93 -6.09
CA ASN A 152 -3.41 7.77 -6.93
C ASN A 152 -3.66 8.22 -8.37
N TRP A 153 -3.12 7.45 -9.32
CA TRP A 153 -3.47 7.55 -10.73
C TRP A 153 -4.18 6.27 -11.15
N TRP A 154 -5.42 6.41 -11.58
CA TRP A 154 -6.33 5.34 -11.98
C TRP A 154 -6.34 5.14 -13.50
N PHE A 155 -6.40 3.90 -13.98
CA PHE A 155 -6.42 3.54 -15.41
C PHE A 155 -7.12 2.21 -15.67
#